data_81ea8ba500ef6be4d2a8f598fb9648ff
#
_entry.id   81ea8ba500ef6be4d2a8f598fb9648ff
#
_cell.length_a   1.000
_cell.length_b   1.000
_cell.length_c   1.000
_cell.angle_alpha   90.00
_cell.angle_beta   90.00
_cell.angle_gamma   90.00
#
_symmetry.space_group_name_H-M   'P 1'
#
loop_
_entity.id
_entity.type
_entity.pdbx_description
1 polymer ?
#
loop_
_entity_poly.entity_id
_entity_poly.type
_entity_poly.pdbx_seq_one_letter_code
_entity_poly.pdbx_strand_id
1 'polypeptide(L)'
;SQYNTALFHLVNHAFFKALLFLSAGAVLHATFDQQDQRRLGGFLPLLPFSYTSILVGSLSLMAVPFMTGFYSKDLILELACSQYVFHGSIAYWLGSISAGLTAFYSFRLVAMTFLTYPNSPKKIYESAHDAAIFAMIPMSVLAILAIFFGYVARDLFVGMGTDFANNSLFTHPSHISLIEAEVLPTTYKLLPTFITFASASLAFYLYH
;
A
#
# COMPACT_ATOMS: atom_id res chain seq x y z
N SER A 1 3.18 -20.81 12.30
CA SER A 1 3.83 -19.64 11.68
C SER A 1 3.77 -19.77 10.16
N GLN A 2 3.41 -18.68 9.49
CA GLN A 2 3.24 -18.65 8.03
C GLN A 2 4.35 -17.80 7.41
N TYR A 3 5.56 -18.36 7.34
CA TYR A 3 6.75 -17.67 6.79
C TYR A 3 6.59 -17.31 5.32
N ASN A 4 5.94 -18.15 4.53
CA ASN A 4 5.69 -17.91 3.10
C ASN A 4 4.87 -16.62 2.91
N THR A 5 3.81 -16.44 3.68
CA THR A 5 2.97 -15.23 3.64
C THR A 5 3.75 -13.99 4.09
N ALA A 6 4.58 -14.13 5.13
CA ALA A 6 5.43 -13.03 5.60
C ALA A 6 6.45 -12.62 4.52
N LEU A 7 7.10 -13.59 3.87
CA LEU A 7 8.04 -13.34 2.77
C LEU A 7 7.33 -12.71 1.58
N PHE A 8 6.16 -13.22 1.21
CA PHE A 8 5.33 -12.65 0.14
C PHE A 8 4.98 -11.19 0.41
N HIS A 9 4.55 -10.88 1.64
CA HIS A 9 4.26 -9.49 2.01
C HIS A 9 5.50 -8.61 2.02
N LEU A 10 6.65 -9.12 2.47
CA LEU A 10 7.91 -8.39 2.47
C LEU A 10 8.30 -7.93 1.06
N VAL A 11 8.21 -8.85 0.07
CA VAL A 11 8.54 -8.55 -1.33
C VAL A 11 7.54 -7.53 -1.90
N ASN A 12 6.25 -7.76 -1.71
CA ASN A 12 5.20 -6.83 -2.15
C ASN A 12 5.39 -5.43 -1.55
N HIS A 13 5.67 -5.39 -0.25
CA HIS A 13 5.90 -4.14 0.49
C HIS A 13 7.10 -3.37 -0.04
N ALA A 14 8.16 -4.06 -0.45
CA ALA A 14 9.35 -3.41 -1.00
C ALA A 14 9.02 -2.60 -2.26
N PHE A 15 8.18 -3.12 -3.18
CA PHE A 15 7.85 -2.42 -4.42
C PHE A 15 7.09 -1.11 -4.19
N PHE A 16 5.98 -1.14 -3.48
CA PHE A 16 5.20 0.09 -3.31
C PHE A 16 5.84 1.06 -2.31
N LYS A 17 6.64 0.58 -1.35
CA LYS A 17 7.40 1.49 -0.46
C LYS A 17 8.51 2.19 -1.22
N ALA A 18 9.31 1.47 -2.01
CA ALA A 18 10.33 2.09 -2.84
C ALA A 18 9.71 3.12 -3.81
N LEU A 19 8.59 2.78 -4.45
CA LEU A 19 7.85 3.70 -5.31
C LEU A 19 7.45 4.99 -4.58
N LEU A 20 6.84 4.85 -3.38
CA LEU A 20 6.39 6.00 -2.58
C LEU A 20 7.56 6.90 -2.15
N PHE A 21 8.69 6.31 -1.74
CA PHE A 21 9.85 7.10 -1.33
C PHE A 21 10.53 7.81 -2.50
N LEU A 22 10.69 7.14 -3.65
CA LEU A 22 11.26 7.77 -4.84
C LEU A 22 10.36 8.90 -5.36
N SER A 23 9.06 8.69 -5.40
CA SER A 23 8.12 9.72 -5.86
C SER A 23 8.00 10.88 -4.85
N ALA A 24 8.05 10.61 -3.55
CA ALA A 24 8.14 11.68 -2.54
C ALA A 24 9.45 12.47 -2.68
N GLY A 25 10.57 11.80 -2.94
CA GLY A 25 11.84 12.46 -3.25
C GLY A 25 11.76 13.37 -4.48
N ALA A 26 11.06 12.94 -5.53
CA ALA A 26 10.83 13.77 -6.72
C ALA A 26 10.01 15.02 -6.39
N VAL A 27 8.96 14.89 -5.59
CA VAL A 27 8.16 16.05 -5.13
C VAL A 27 9.00 17.00 -4.28
N LEU A 28 9.80 16.48 -3.34
CA LEU A 28 10.67 17.29 -2.50
C LEU A 28 11.69 18.08 -3.36
N HIS A 29 12.29 17.42 -4.34
CA HIS A 29 13.21 18.09 -5.26
C HIS A 29 12.53 19.21 -6.04
N ALA A 30 11.32 18.99 -6.54
CA ALA A 30 10.54 19.99 -7.26
C ALA A 30 10.08 21.16 -6.38
N THR A 31 9.99 20.97 -5.05
CA THR A 31 9.49 21.96 -4.09
C THR A 31 10.55 22.59 -3.20
N PHE A 32 11.84 22.52 -3.59
CA PHE A 32 12.97 23.02 -2.80
C PHE A 32 13.00 22.48 -1.38
N ASP A 33 12.89 21.16 -1.23
CA ASP A 33 12.91 20.41 0.03
C ASP A 33 11.81 20.82 1.04
N GLN A 34 10.67 21.35 0.54
CA GLN A 34 9.53 21.65 1.40
C GLN A 34 8.85 20.38 1.88
N GLN A 35 9.03 20.05 3.17
CA GLN A 35 8.48 18.85 3.80
C GLN A 35 7.12 19.06 4.46
N ASP A 36 6.73 20.31 4.76
CA ASP A 36 5.44 20.60 5.39
C ASP A 36 4.31 20.53 4.36
N GLN A 37 3.51 19.47 4.43
CA GLN A 37 2.36 19.25 3.53
C GLN A 37 1.35 20.41 3.55
N ARG A 38 1.24 21.15 4.65
CA ARG A 38 0.33 22.31 4.78
C ARG A 38 0.74 23.48 3.89
N ARG A 39 2.00 23.50 3.47
CA ARG A 39 2.57 24.52 2.56
C ARG A 39 2.65 24.05 1.12
N LEU A 40 2.12 22.88 0.81
CA LEU A 40 2.00 22.34 -0.54
C LEU A 40 0.58 22.60 -1.07
N GLY A 41 0.18 21.93 -2.12
CA GLY A 41 -1.16 22.01 -2.73
C GLY A 41 -1.11 22.43 -4.19
N GLY A 42 -2.05 21.94 -4.99
CA GLY A 42 -2.19 22.33 -6.40
C GLY A 42 -1.06 21.86 -7.34
N PHE A 43 -0.27 20.86 -6.94
CA PHE A 43 0.85 20.38 -7.78
C PHE A 43 0.44 19.37 -8.85
N LEU A 44 -0.83 18.96 -8.92
CA LEU A 44 -1.30 17.98 -9.91
C LEU A 44 -0.93 18.36 -11.37
N PRO A 45 -1.18 19.57 -11.87
CA PRO A 45 -0.86 19.91 -13.26
C PRO A 45 0.65 20.05 -13.53
N LEU A 46 1.46 20.27 -12.51
CA LEU A 46 2.90 20.50 -12.63
C LEU A 46 3.72 19.21 -12.49
N LEU A 47 3.24 18.26 -11.68
CA LEU A 47 3.91 17.00 -11.35
C LEU A 47 3.01 15.79 -11.66
N PRO A 48 2.52 15.59 -12.88
CA PRO A 48 1.54 14.55 -13.20
C PRO A 48 2.10 13.14 -13.04
N PHE A 49 3.37 12.91 -13.36
CA PHE A 49 4.00 11.60 -13.21
C PHE A 49 4.25 11.26 -11.74
N SER A 50 4.77 12.20 -10.96
CA SER A 50 4.96 12.04 -9.52
C SER A 50 3.63 11.80 -8.80
N TYR A 51 2.56 12.51 -9.21
CA TYR A 51 1.21 12.30 -8.72
C TYR A 51 0.72 10.87 -8.96
N THR A 52 0.80 10.39 -10.21
CA THR A 52 0.34 9.05 -10.56
C THR A 52 1.13 7.97 -9.82
N SER A 53 2.44 8.15 -9.66
CA SER A 53 3.32 7.24 -8.93
C SER A 53 2.97 7.17 -7.42
N ILE A 54 2.74 8.32 -6.79
CA ILE A 54 2.30 8.39 -5.38
C ILE A 54 0.89 7.80 -5.22
N LEU A 55 -0.01 8.06 -6.16
CA LEU A 55 -1.36 7.50 -6.13
C LEU A 55 -1.33 5.98 -6.21
N VAL A 56 -0.62 5.41 -7.19
CA VAL A 56 -0.48 3.94 -7.35
C VAL A 56 0.15 3.32 -6.11
N GLY A 57 1.24 3.89 -5.60
CA GLY A 57 1.90 3.40 -4.38
C GLY A 57 1.00 3.48 -3.16
N SER A 58 0.21 4.55 -3.01
CA SER A 58 -0.76 4.73 -1.93
C SER A 58 -1.91 3.73 -2.00
N LEU A 59 -2.49 3.51 -3.18
CA LEU A 59 -3.55 2.52 -3.40
C LEU A 59 -3.06 1.10 -3.09
N SER A 60 -1.83 0.76 -3.48
CA SER A 60 -1.23 -0.53 -3.17
C SER A 60 -0.94 -0.68 -1.67
N LEU A 61 -0.42 0.35 -1.01
CA LEU A 61 -0.16 0.39 0.44
C LEU A 61 -1.45 0.21 1.27
N MET A 62 -2.55 0.81 0.81
CA MET A 62 -3.87 0.71 1.45
C MET A 62 -4.51 -0.67 1.25
N ALA A 63 -3.95 -1.50 0.37
CA ALA A 63 -4.53 -2.77 -0.03
C ALA A 63 -5.89 -2.60 -0.75
N VAL A 64 -5.98 -1.66 -1.67
CA VAL A 64 -7.16 -1.54 -2.54
C VAL A 64 -7.26 -2.81 -3.40
N PRO A 65 -8.48 -3.37 -3.60
CA PRO A 65 -8.67 -4.57 -4.41
C PRO A 65 -7.95 -4.47 -5.76
N PHE A 66 -7.36 -5.57 -6.20
CA PHE A 66 -6.57 -5.74 -7.42
C PHE A 66 -5.18 -5.10 -7.41
N MET A 67 -4.78 -4.40 -6.35
CA MET A 67 -3.41 -3.94 -6.14
C MET A 67 -2.56 -4.99 -5.44
N THR A 68 -1.25 -4.94 -5.62
CA THR A 68 -0.29 -5.90 -5.04
C THR A 68 -0.43 -6.03 -3.52
N GLY A 69 -0.67 -4.93 -2.80
CA GLY A 69 -0.85 -4.93 -1.34
C GLY A 69 -2.08 -5.71 -0.87
N PHE A 70 -3.15 -5.76 -1.65
CA PHE A 70 -4.38 -6.50 -1.33
C PHE A 70 -4.11 -8.00 -1.14
N TYR A 71 -3.38 -8.62 -2.06
CA TYR A 71 -3.11 -10.06 -2.02
C TYR A 71 -2.24 -10.51 -0.85
N SER A 72 -1.48 -9.61 -0.24
CA SER A 72 -0.59 -9.96 0.87
C SER A 72 -1.07 -9.44 2.23
N LYS A 73 -1.54 -8.20 2.31
CA LYS A 73 -1.97 -7.58 3.58
C LYS A 73 -3.25 -8.18 4.11
N ASP A 74 -4.26 -8.35 3.24
CA ASP A 74 -5.54 -8.91 3.65
C ASP A 74 -5.38 -10.39 4.05
N LEU A 75 -4.54 -11.15 3.33
CA LEU A 75 -4.21 -12.52 3.70
C LEU A 75 -3.57 -12.62 5.11
N ILE A 76 -2.71 -11.67 5.50
CA ILE A 76 -2.14 -11.63 6.86
C ILE A 76 -3.24 -11.45 7.91
N LEU A 77 -4.20 -10.56 7.65
CA LEU A 77 -5.33 -10.31 8.55
C LEU A 77 -6.26 -11.53 8.64
N GLU A 78 -6.54 -12.17 7.51
CA GLU A 78 -7.32 -13.41 7.45
C GLU A 78 -6.64 -14.53 8.24
N LEU A 79 -5.33 -14.71 8.08
CA LEU A 79 -4.55 -15.69 8.83
C LEU A 79 -4.52 -15.40 10.34
N ALA A 80 -4.49 -14.14 10.75
CA ALA A 80 -4.60 -13.77 12.16
C ALA A 80 -5.98 -14.11 12.72
N CYS A 81 -7.04 -13.85 11.95
CA CYS A 81 -8.42 -14.16 12.33
C CYS A 81 -8.66 -15.68 12.43
N SER A 82 -8.10 -16.46 11.49
CA SER A 82 -8.29 -17.92 11.44
C SER A 82 -7.63 -18.71 12.56
N GLN A 83 -6.77 -18.08 13.37
CA GLN A 83 -6.14 -18.78 14.50
C GLN A 83 -7.11 -19.12 15.63
N TYR A 84 -8.32 -18.54 15.67
CA TYR A 84 -9.34 -18.75 16.70
C TYR A 84 -8.83 -18.66 18.16
N VAL A 85 -7.70 -17.95 18.36
CA VAL A 85 -7.12 -17.69 19.67
C VAL A 85 -7.22 -16.21 20.01
N PHE A 86 -7.23 -15.87 21.30
CA PHE A 86 -7.36 -14.50 21.77
C PHE A 86 -6.32 -13.54 21.13
N HIS A 87 -5.07 -13.98 21.04
CA HIS A 87 -4.00 -13.20 20.41
C HIS A 87 -4.24 -12.97 18.90
N GLY A 88 -4.80 -13.97 18.21
CA GLY A 88 -5.15 -13.85 16.78
C GLY A 88 -6.25 -12.82 16.56
N SER A 89 -7.29 -12.84 17.38
CA SER A 89 -8.38 -11.86 17.33
C SER A 89 -7.90 -10.44 17.61
N ILE A 90 -7.03 -10.24 18.61
CA ILE A 90 -6.42 -8.93 18.89
C ILE A 90 -5.59 -8.47 17.68
N ALA A 91 -4.76 -9.33 17.10
CA ALA A 91 -3.93 -9.01 15.95
C ALA A 91 -4.78 -8.60 14.74
N TYR A 92 -5.89 -9.30 14.49
CA TYR A 92 -6.84 -8.97 13.43
C TYR A 92 -7.46 -7.58 13.62
N TRP A 93 -7.97 -7.27 14.82
CA TRP A 93 -8.60 -5.97 15.09
C TRP A 93 -7.60 -4.82 15.04
N LEU A 94 -6.44 -4.96 15.67
CA LEU A 94 -5.39 -3.94 15.62
C LEU A 94 -4.89 -3.72 14.19
N GLY A 95 -4.72 -4.81 13.44
CA GLY A 95 -4.33 -4.73 12.03
C GLY A 95 -5.39 -4.05 11.16
N SER A 96 -6.68 -4.32 11.38
CA SER A 96 -7.79 -3.68 10.65
C SER A 96 -7.89 -2.18 10.96
N ILE A 97 -7.74 -1.78 12.22
CA ILE A 97 -7.68 -0.37 12.62
C ILE A 97 -6.46 0.32 11.99
N SER A 98 -5.30 -0.33 12.06
CA SER A 98 -4.07 0.18 11.43
C SER A 98 -4.21 0.33 9.92
N ALA A 99 -4.96 -0.57 9.26
CA ALA A 99 -5.27 -0.46 7.83
C ALA A 99 -6.10 0.81 7.52
N GLY A 100 -7.11 1.11 8.34
CA GLY A 100 -7.87 2.35 8.23
C GLY A 100 -7.02 3.60 8.42
N LEU A 101 -6.17 3.64 9.45
CA LEU A 101 -5.26 4.76 9.68
C LEU A 101 -4.26 4.93 8.54
N THR A 102 -3.80 3.81 7.94
CA THR A 102 -2.94 3.83 6.75
C THR A 102 -3.64 4.49 5.57
N ALA A 103 -4.90 4.14 5.32
CA ALA A 103 -5.70 4.75 4.27
C ALA A 103 -5.90 6.25 4.50
N PHE A 104 -6.19 6.64 5.74
CA PHE A 104 -6.39 8.03 6.12
C PHE A 104 -5.16 8.89 5.82
N TYR A 105 -3.97 8.51 6.31
CA TYR A 105 -2.79 9.32 6.09
C TYR A 105 -2.33 9.31 4.62
N SER A 106 -2.55 8.22 3.89
CA SER A 106 -2.18 8.14 2.48
C SER A 106 -3.03 9.10 1.62
N PHE A 107 -4.34 9.11 1.84
CA PHE A 107 -5.23 10.07 1.15
C PHE A 107 -5.00 11.51 1.59
N ARG A 108 -4.70 11.75 2.86
CA ARG A 108 -4.29 13.07 3.33
C ARG A 108 -3.06 13.56 2.58
N LEU A 109 -2.04 12.71 2.41
CA LEU A 109 -0.83 13.07 1.65
C LEU A 109 -1.17 13.44 0.20
N VAL A 110 -1.95 12.61 -0.49
CA VAL A 110 -2.35 12.86 -1.88
C VAL A 110 -3.18 14.16 -1.99
N ALA A 111 -4.17 14.34 -1.13
CA ALA A 111 -5.03 15.51 -1.14
C ALA A 111 -4.23 16.79 -0.90
N MET A 112 -3.48 16.86 0.20
CA MET A 112 -2.76 18.08 0.60
C MET A 112 -1.61 18.44 -0.32
N THR A 113 -1.01 17.48 -1.01
CA THR A 113 0.10 17.78 -1.93
C THR A 113 -0.40 18.18 -3.31
N PHE A 114 -1.44 17.53 -3.83
CA PHE A 114 -1.79 17.65 -5.25
C PHE A 114 -3.15 18.28 -5.52
N LEU A 115 -4.15 18.01 -4.67
CA LEU A 115 -5.55 18.31 -4.97
C LEU A 115 -6.07 19.59 -4.30
N THR A 116 -5.54 19.99 -3.15
CA THR A 116 -5.93 21.20 -2.43
C THR A 116 -5.51 22.47 -3.19
N TYR A 117 -6.02 23.61 -2.76
CA TYR A 117 -5.63 24.89 -3.30
C TYR A 117 -4.11 25.15 -3.14
N PRO A 118 -3.48 25.84 -4.11
CA PRO A 118 -2.07 26.22 -4.04
C PRO A 118 -1.77 27.03 -2.77
N ASN A 119 -0.85 26.54 -1.94
CA ASN A 119 -0.46 27.17 -0.67
C ASN A 119 1.06 27.43 -0.57
N SER A 120 1.80 27.16 -1.64
CA SER A 120 3.23 27.45 -1.75
C SER A 120 3.48 28.85 -2.33
N PRO A 121 4.64 29.44 -2.10
CA PRO A 121 5.08 30.66 -2.78
C PRO A 121 5.06 30.50 -4.32
N LYS A 122 4.64 31.55 -5.03
CA LYS A 122 4.54 31.55 -6.50
C LYS A 122 5.82 31.08 -7.20
N LYS A 123 6.98 31.45 -6.67
CA LYS A 123 8.30 31.04 -7.19
C LYS A 123 8.46 29.53 -7.29
N ILE A 124 7.89 28.76 -6.33
CA ILE A 124 7.97 27.28 -6.32
C ILE A 124 7.15 26.71 -7.48
N TYR A 125 5.96 27.26 -7.75
CA TYR A 125 5.12 26.80 -8.87
C TYR A 125 5.74 27.13 -10.23
N GLU A 126 6.39 28.28 -10.37
CA GLU A 126 7.04 28.69 -11.61
C GLU A 126 8.27 27.84 -11.98
N SER A 127 8.95 27.28 -10.96
CA SER A 127 10.14 26.45 -11.15
C SER A 127 9.88 24.95 -11.01
N ALA A 128 8.69 24.54 -10.54
CA ALA A 128 8.38 23.13 -10.35
C ALA A 128 8.35 22.38 -11.69
N HIS A 129 9.09 21.29 -11.75
CA HIS A 129 9.14 20.37 -12.88
C HIS A 129 9.12 18.93 -12.36
N ASP A 130 8.54 18.03 -13.14
CA ASP A 130 8.45 16.63 -12.76
C ASP A 130 9.83 15.93 -12.77
N ALA A 131 9.89 14.71 -12.25
CA ALA A 131 11.11 13.94 -12.13
C ALA A 131 11.88 13.83 -13.47
N ALA A 132 13.21 13.81 -13.40
CA ALA A 132 14.02 13.55 -14.59
C ALA A 132 13.75 12.15 -15.15
N ILE A 133 13.91 11.97 -16.45
CA ILE A 133 13.59 10.71 -17.16
C ILE A 133 14.32 9.50 -16.54
N PHE A 134 15.54 9.67 -16.06
CA PHE A 134 16.30 8.62 -15.38
C PHE A 134 15.68 8.17 -14.04
N ALA A 135 14.93 9.05 -13.37
CA ALA A 135 14.18 8.71 -12.16
C ALA A 135 12.80 8.14 -12.53
N MET A 136 12.18 8.57 -13.63
CA MET A 136 10.88 8.05 -14.08
C MET A 136 10.96 6.57 -14.47
N ILE A 137 12.06 6.10 -15.05
CA ILE A 137 12.20 4.70 -15.48
C ILE A 137 12.05 3.72 -14.29
N PRO A 138 12.86 3.79 -13.21
CA PRO A 138 12.70 2.88 -12.08
C PRO A 138 11.35 3.04 -11.38
N MET A 139 10.82 4.26 -11.28
CA MET A 139 9.49 4.49 -10.71
C MET A 139 8.39 3.82 -11.53
N SER A 140 8.47 3.84 -12.87
CA SER A 140 7.52 3.16 -13.75
C SER A 140 7.56 1.64 -13.57
N VAL A 141 8.76 1.06 -13.48
CA VAL A 141 8.91 -0.39 -13.20
C VAL A 141 8.31 -0.75 -11.86
N LEU A 142 8.61 0.02 -10.81
CA LEU A 142 8.06 -0.21 -9.48
C LEU A 142 6.52 -0.03 -9.46
N ALA A 143 5.98 0.91 -10.22
CA ALA A 143 4.54 1.12 -10.33
C ALA A 143 3.84 -0.10 -10.97
N ILE A 144 4.40 -0.65 -12.05
CA ILE A 144 3.89 -1.88 -12.68
C ILE A 144 3.91 -3.05 -11.68
N LEU A 145 5.01 -3.22 -10.95
CA LEU A 145 5.13 -4.28 -9.94
C LEU A 145 4.17 -4.04 -8.76
N ALA A 146 3.95 -2.80 -8.34
CA ALA A 146 2.99 -2.43 -7.31
C ALA A 146 1.53 -2.69 -7.69
N ILE A 147 1.22 -2.81 -8.98
CA ILE A 147 -0.12 -3.16 -9.47
C ILE A 147 -0.26 -4.68 -9.64
N PHE A 148 0.65 -5.31 -10.38
CA PHE A 148 0.44 -6.66 -10.92
C PHE A 148 1.15 -7.77 -10.16
N PHE A 149 2.28 -7.51 -9.51
CA PHE A 149 3.12 -8.56 -8.94
C PHE A 149 2.39 -9.40 -7.89
N GLY A 150 1.57 -8.79 -7.04
CA GLY A 150 0.83 -9.50 -6.00
C GLY A 150 -0.13 -10.54 -6.57
N TYR A 151 -0.78 -10.24 -7.68
CA TYR A 151 -1.64 -11.21 -8.37
C TYR A 151 -0.84 -12.35 -9.01
N VAL A 152 0.19 -12.01 -9.78
CA VAL A 152 0.99 -12.98 -10.53
C VAL A 152 1.78 -13.91 -9.60
N ALA A 153 2.33 -13.37 -8.51
CA ALA A 153 3.22 -14.13 -7.62
C ALA A 153 2.49 -14.79 -6.43
N ARG A 154 1.18 -14.56 -6.24
CA ARG A 154 0.42 -15.13 -5.13
C ARG A 154 0.57 -16.65 -5.05
N ASP A 155 0.28 -17.34 -6.12
CA ASP A 155 0.30 -18.80 -6.15
C ASP A 155 1.71 -19.37 -6.03
N LEU A 156 2.73 -18.62 -6.48
CA LEU A 156 4.12 -19.00 -6.33
C LEU A 156 4.56 -19.03 -4.86
N PHE A 157 4.16 -18.02 -4.06
CA PHE A 157 4.58 -17.90 -2.66
C PHE A 157 3.65 -18.61 -1.68
N VAL A 158 2.34 -18.58 -1.94
CA VAL A 158 1.30 -18.96 -0.95
C VAL A 158 0.35 -20.02 -1.51
N GLY A 159 0.50 -20.42 -2.76
CA GLY A 159 -0.32 -21.46 -3.38
C GLY A 159 -0.24 -22.79 -2.61
N MET A 160 -1.36 -23.52 -2.54
CA MET A 160 -1.39 -24.84 -1.92
C MET A 160 -0.51 -25.80 -2.71
N GLY A 161 0.49 -26.39 -2.03
CA GLY A 161 1.44 -27.32 -2.67
C GLY A 161 2.56 -26.65 -3.46
N THR A 162 2.81 -25.35 -3.28
CA THR A 162 3.94 -24.68 -3.92
C THR A 162 5.27 -25.21 -3.38
N ASP A 163 6.16 -25.58 -4.29
CA ASP A 163 7.53 -26.03 -3.98
C ASP A 163 8.55 -24.87 -4.05
N PHE A 164 8.09 -23.63 -4.19
CA PHE A 164 8.98 -22.47 -4.39
C PHE A 164 10.04 -22.32 -3.30
N ALA A 165 9.66 -22.51 -2.04
CA ALA A 165 10.57 -22.46 -0.91
C ALA A 165 11.24 -23.81 -0.62
N ASN A 166 10.74 -24.88 -1.22
CA ASN A 166 11.17 -26.26 -0.99
C ASN A 166 11.35 -26.55 0.52
N ASN A 167 12.49 -27.10 0.94
CA ASN A 167 12.80 -27.38 2.35
C ASN A 167 13.31 -26.15 3.14
N SER A 168 13.40 -24.97 2.51
CA SER A 168 13.91 -23.76 3.15
C SER A 168 12.93 -23.15 4.16
N LEU A 169 11.61 -23.37 3.97
CA LEU A 169 10.56 -22.85 4.84
C LEU A 169 9.71 -24.02 5.37
N PHE A 170 9.94 -24.36 6.63
CA PHE A 170 9.20 -25.42 7.29
C PHE A 170 7.79 -24.98 7.67
N THR A 171 6.79 -25.69 7.16
CA THR A 171 5.39 -25.57 7.58
C THR A 171 5.01 -26.81 8.38
N HIS A 172 4.63 -26.63 9.63
CA HIS A 172 4.21 -27.75 10.47
C HIS A 172 2.93 -28.40 9.90
N PRO A 173 2.86 -29.73 9.74
CA PRO A 173 1.70 -30.39 9.11
C PRO A 173 0.34 -30.13 9.79
N SER A 174 0.34 -29.83 11.08
CA SER A 174 -0.89 -29.47 11.82
C SER A 174 -1.33 -28.01 11.63
N HIS A 175 -0.55 -27.19 10.94
CA HIS A 175 -0.88 -25.78 10.70
C HIS A 175 -1.65 -25.63 9.37
N ILE A 176 -2.94 -25.88 9.41
CA ILE A 176 -3.87 -25.75 8.27
C ILE A 176 -4.45 -24.33 8.13
N SER A 177 -3.84 -23.33 8.77
CA SER A 177 -4.36 -21.97 8.87
C SER A 177 -4.59 -21.28 7.51
N LEU A 178 -3.88 -21.66 6.45
CA LEU A 178 -4.17 -21.16 5.08
C LEU A 178 -5.54 -21.65 4.59
N ILE A 179 -5.89 -22.92 4.83
CA ILE A 179 -7.19 -23.48 4.47
C ILE A 179 -8.29 -22.87 5.34
N GLU A 180 -8.03 -22.72 6.63
CA GLU A 180 -8.96 -22.09 7.57
C GLU A 180 -9.22 -20.61 7.18
N ALA A 181 -8.21 -19.88 6.73
CA ALA A 181 -8.37 -18.50 6.22
C ALA A 181 -9.25 -18.45 4.97
N GLU A 182 -9.18 -19.45 4.08
CA GLU A 182 -10.05 -19.52 2.90
C GLU A 182 -11.53 -19.77 3.25
N VAL A 183 -11.80 -20.48 4.32
CA VAL A 183 -13.17 -20.83 4.79
C VAL A 183 -13.78 -19.73 5.69
N LEU A 184 -13.02 -18.70 6.07
CA LEU A 184 -13.55 -17.58 6.86
C LEU A 184 -14.79 -16.95 6.23
N PRO A 185 -15.80 -16.55 7.05
CA PRO A 185 -16.96 -15.82 6.55
C PRO A 185 -16.55 -14.54 5.81
N THR A 186 -17.22 -14.26 4.69
CA THR A 186 -16.94 -13.11 3.83
C THR A 186 -16.99 -11.77 4.56
N THR A 187 -17.78 -11.68 5.63
CA THR A 187 -17.86 -10.49 6.48
C THR A 187 -16.52 -10.13 7.10
N TYR A 188 -15.79 -11.13 7.64
CA TYR A 188 -14.46 -10.89 8.21
C TYR A 188 -13.42 -10.56 7.16
N LYS A 189 -13.51 -11.12 5.96
CA LYS A 189 -12.61 -10.81 4.83
C LYS A 189 -12.80 -9.39 4.31
N LEU A 190 -14.05 -8.94 4.21
CA LEU A 190 -14.36 -7.62 3.65
C LEU A 190 -14.28 -6.47 4.67
N LEU A 191 -14.31 -6.77 5.98
CA LEU A 191 -14.31 -5.74 7.02
C LEU A 191 -13.08 -4.81 6.96
N PRO A 192 -11.83 -5.29 6.82
CA PRO A 192 -10.68 -4.40 6.67
C PRO A 192 -10.79 -3.51 5.43
N THR A 193 -11.29 -4.05 4.32
CA THR A 193 -11.49 -3.31 3.07
C THR A 193 -12.54 -2.20 3.25
N PHE A 194 -13.65 -2.46 3.94
CA PHE A 194 -14.63 -1.42 4.27
C PHE A 194 -14.05 -0.31 5.15
N ILE A 195 -13.28 -0.68 6.17
CA ILE A 195 -12.61 0.29 7.05
C ILE A 195 -11.64 1.18 6.24
N THR A 196 -10.87 0.60 5.33
CA THR A 196 -9.93 1.37 4.49
C THR A 196 -10.65 2.35 3.58
N PHE A 197 -11.72 1.94 2.90
CA PHE A 197 -12.51 2.84 2.04
C PHE A 197 -13.22 3.93 2.84
N ALA A 198 -13.81 3.62 3.98
CA ALA A 198 -14.45 4.61 4.85
C ALA A 198 -13.44 5.65 5.35
N SER A 199 -12.25 5.20 5.78
CA SER A 199 -11.18 6.09 6.25
C SER A 199 -10.60 6.95 5.12
N ALA A 200 -10.45 6.39 3.93
CA ALA A 200 -10.00 7.11 2.74
C ALA A 200 -11.00 8.20 2.33
N SER A 201 -12.29 7.86 2.31
CA SER A 201 -13.38 8.81 2.01
C SER A 201 -13.45 9.93 3.05
N LEU A 202 -13.29 9.60 4.32
CA LEU A 202 -13.23 10.59 5.40
C LEU A 202 -12.04 11.54 5.22
N ALA A 203 -10.85 10.99 4.91
CA ALA A 203 -9.67 11.81 4.67
C ALA A 203 -9.87 12.74 3.46
N PHE A 204 -10.44 12.23 2.38
CA PHE A 204 -10.75 13.04 1.20
C PHE A 204 -11.73 14.17 1.53
N TYR A 205 -12.81 13.89 2.26
CA TYR A 205 -13.79 14.88 2.68
C TYR A 205 -13.20 15.98 3.57
N LEU A 206 -12.26 15.62 4.47
CA LEU A 206 -11.67 16.59 5.40
C LEU A 206 -10.58 17.46 4.79
N TYR A 207 -9.90 16.99 3.73
CA TYR A 207 -8.71 17.65 3.18
C TYR A 207 -8.87 18.12 1.74
N HIS A 208 -9.99 17.86 1.09
CA HIS A 208 -10.34 18.40 -0.24
C HIS A 208 -11.32 19.55 -0.08
#